data_aa2badc3e6beb4e22a31f9ac85d57170
#
_entry.id   aa2badc3e6beb4e22a31f9ac85d57170
#
_cell.length_a   1.000
_cell.length_b   1.000
_cell.length_c   1.000
_cell.angle_alpha   90.00
_cell.angle_beta   90.00
_cell.angle_gamma   90.00
#
_symmetry.space_group_name_H-M   'P 1'
#
loop_
_entity.id
_entity.type
_entity.pdbx_description
1 polymer ?
#
loop_
_entity_poly.entity_id
_entity_poly.type
_entity_poly.pdbx_seq_one_letter_code
_entity_poly.pdbx_strand_id
1 'polypeptide(L)'
;MKHCEAIVLPDTVRYIGKGAFTIDNKLKYVHFGKSIETVEDDVFNSDSSLESVVFPEGTKSIGTLVFWGTESIKSITIPASVTEITDLFYFVDNCNPDVEIHTPKGSKAEEVAKAMQLKVVND
;
A
#
# COMPACT_ATOMS: atom_id res chain seq x y z
N MET A 1 -23.96 -9.83 0.11
CA MET A 1 -22.83 -8.97 0.47
C MET A 1 -22.60 -7.90 -0.59
N LYS A 2 -22.56 -6.69 -0.18
CA LYS A 2 -22.27 -5.61 -1.12
C LYS A 2 -20.78 -5.33 -1.17
N HIS A 3 -20.30 -5.11 -2.37
CA HIS A 3 -18.94 -4.67 -2.56
C HIS A 3 -18.85 -3.18 -2.37
N CYS A 4 -17.83 -2.73 -1.69
CA CYS A 4 -17.60 -1.31 -1.46
C CYS A 4 -16.48 -0.83 -2.38
N GLU A 5 -16.70 0.34 -3.00
CA GLU A 5 -15.63 0.95 -3.78
C GLU A 5 -14.62 1.66 -2.88
N ALA A 6 -15.07 2.09 -1.71
CA ALA A 6 -14.20 2.79 -0.77
C ALA A 6 -14.45 2.29 0.65
N ILE A 7 -13.37 2.17 1.39
CA ILE A 7 -13.41 1.80 2.80
C ILE A 7 -12.77 2.92 3.59
N VAL A 8 -13.44 3.34 4.66
CA VAL A 8 -12.89 4.34 5.58
C VAL A 8 -12.70 3.68 6.93
N LEU A 9 -11.47 3.62 7.39
CA LEU A 9 -11.16 3.05 8.70
C LEU A 9 -11.15 4.14 9.76
N PRO A 10 -11.67 3.85 10.96
CA PRO A 10 -11.65 4.85 12.03
C PRO A 10 -10.25 5.08 12.56
N ASP A 11 -10.08 6.22 13.23
CA ASP A 11 -8.77 6.63 13.77
C ASP A 11 -8.26 5.74 14.90
N THR A 12 -9.07 4.82 15.38
CA THR A 12 -8.68 3.91 16.46
C THR A 12 -8.01 2.64 15.97
N VAL A 13 -8.05 2.37 14.65
CA VAL A 13 -7.43 1.16 14.10
C VAL A 13 -5.93 1.35 14.01
N ARG A 14 -5.17 0.41 14.59
CA ARG A 14 -3.71 0.44 14.60
C ARG A 14 -3.07 -0.67 13.80
N TYR A 15 -3.82 -1.72 13.53
CA TYR A 15 -3.28 -2.94 12.96
C TYR A 15 -4.24 -3.48 11.92
N ILE A 16 -3.71 -3.80 10.74
CA ILE A 16 -4.49 -4.44 9.69
C ILE A 16 -3.95 -5.84 9.49
N GLY A 17 -4.80 -6.82 9.74
CA GLY A 17 -4.40 -8.22 9.73
C GLY A 17 -4.14 -8.76 8.33
N LYS A 18 -3.47 -9.89 8.30
CA LYS A 18 -3.10 -10.58 7.07
C LYS A 18 -4.33 -10.82 6.20
N GLY A 19 -4.23 -10.40 4.94
CA GLY A 19 -5.30 -10.65 3.97
C GLY A 19 -6.61 -9.91 4.22
N ALA A 20 -6.60 -8.86 5.04
CA ALA A 20 -7.83 -8.21 5.50
C ALA A 20 -8.76 -7.77 4.36
N PHE A 21 -8.22 -7.29 3.24
CA PHE A 21 -9.01 -6.82 2.11
C PHE A 21 -8.73 -7.59 0.82
N THR A 22 -8.17 -8.78 0.94
CA THR A 22 -7.73 -9.53 -0.21
C THR A 22 -8.89 -9.94 -1.12
N ILE A 23 -8.63 -9.94 -2.42
CA ILE A 23 -9.55 -10.42 -3.47
C ILE A 23 -10.87 -9.62 -3.50
N ASP A 24 -10.80 -8.33 -3.29
CA ASP A 24 -11.97 -7.47 -3.44
C ASP A 24 -11.85 -6.71 -4.77
N ASN A 25 -12.50 -7.21 -5.81
CA ASN A 25 -12.37 -6.64 -7.14
C ASN A 25 -13.20 -5.38 -7.36
N LYS A 26 -13.87 -4.88 -6.34
CA LYS A 26 -14.63 -3.63 -6.39
C LYS A 26 -13.95 -2.51 -5.62
N LEU A 27 -13.02 -2.84 -4.75
CA LEU A 27 -12.37 -1.84 -3.90
C LEU A 27 -11.43 -0.98 -4.73
N LYS A 28 -11.67 0.33 -4.71
CA LYS A 28 -10.84 1.31 -5.43
C LYS A 28 -10.01 2.16 -4.50
N TYR A 29 -10.52 2.47 -3.33
CA TYR A 29 -9.88 3.40 -2.39
C TYR A 29 -9.98 2.90 -0.97
N VAL A 30 -8.91 3.07 -0.21
CA VAL A 30 -8.93 2.83 1.24
C VAL A 30 -8.45 4.11 1.91
N HIS A 31 -9.26 4.62 2.82
CA HIS A 31 -8.85 5.75 3.63
C HIS A 31 -8.51 5.23 5.02
N PHE A 32 -7.24 5.22 5.34
CA PHE A 32 -6.79 4.83 6.65
C PHE A 32 -7.04 5.97 7.63
N GLY A 33 -7.40 5.62 8.87
CA GLY A 33 -7.36 6.59 9.93
C GLY A 33 -5.91 6.96 10.24
N LYS A 34 -5.71 7.76 11.24
CA LYS A 34 -4.37 8.31 11.51
C LYS A 34 -3.54 7.49 12.49
N SER A 35 -4.04 6.35 12.95
CA SER A 35 -3.35 5.55 13.97
C SER A 35 -2.75 4.24 13.47
N ILE A 36 -2.80 3.98 12.18
CA ILE A 36 -2.26 2.74 11.61
C ILE A 36 -0.76 2.66 11.85
N GLU A 37 -0.31 1.55 12.45
CA GLU A 37 1.11 1.30 12.69
C GLU A 37 1.63 0.11 11.90
N THR A 38 0.82 -0.94 11.76
CA THR A 38 1.25 -2.19 11.13
C THR A 38 0.24 -2.65 10.09
N VAL A 39 0.75 -2.94 8.89
CA VAL A 39 -0.02 -3.54 7.81
C VAL A 39 0.62 -4.89 7.52
N GLU A 40 -0.12 -5.97 7.75
CA GLU A 40 0.39 -7.31 7.58
C GLU A 40 0.45 -7.73 6.11
N ASP A 41 0.89 -8.97 5.87
CA ASP A 41 1.05 -9.50 4.52
C ASP A 41 -0.29 -9.62 3.79
N ASP A 42 -0.25 -9.52 2.48
CA ASP A 42 -1.39 -9.81 1.59
C ASP A 42 -2.62 -8.93 1.77
N VAL A 43 -2.50 -7.78 2.42
CA VAL A 43 -3.68 -6.98 2.75
C VAL A 43 -4.49 -6.60 1.52
N PHE A 44 -3.84 -6.20 0.43
CA PHE A 44 -4.52 -5.82 -0.81
C PHE A 44 -4.27 -6.79 -1.94
N ASN A 45 -3.79 -7.98 -1.63
CA ASN A 45 -3.47 -8.97 -2.64
C ASN A 45 -4.68 -9.25 -3.54
N SER A 46 -4.48 -9.09 -4.84
CA SER A 46 -5.51 -9.33 -5.86
C SER A 46 -6.69 -8.37 -5.85
N ASP A 47 -6.52 -7.20 -5.26
CA ASP A 47 -7.53 -6.15 -5.33
C ASP A 47 -7.33 -5.38 -6.63
N SER A 48 -7.84 -5.95 -7.72
CA SER A 48 -7.50 -5.52 -9.09
C SER A 48 -8.04 -4.15 -9.48
N SER A 49 -8.99 -3.61 -8.74
CA SER A 49 -9.55 -2.27 -9.02
C SER A 49 -8.97 -1.17 -8.12
N LEU A 50 -8.10 -1.53 -7.19
CA LEU A 50 -7.51 -0.56 -6.27
C LEU A 50 -6.66 0.45 -7.03
N GLU A 51 -6.93 1.74 -6.86
CA GLU A 51 -6.28 2.78 -7.63
C GLU A 51 -5.23 3.56 -6.86
N SER A 52 -5.44 3.80 -5.58
CA SER A 52 -4.46 4.52 -4.79
C SER A 52 -4.56 4.16 -3.32
N VAL A 53 -3.42 4.20 -2.65
CA VAL A 53 -3.33 3.95 -1.22
C VAL A 53 -2.40 4.98 -0.61
N VAL A 54 -2.84 5.61 0.48
CA VAL A 54 -2.03 6.57 1.22
C VAL A 54 -1.89 6.04 2.65
N PHE A 55 -0.69 5.63 3.01
CA PHE A 55 -0.41 5.23 4.38
C PHE A 55 -0.18 6.48 5.22
N PRO A 56 -0.79 6.57 6.41
CA PRO A 56 -0.66 7.77 7.24
C PRO A 56 0.70 7.86 7.92
N GLU A 57 1.04 9.07 8.35
CA GLU A 57 2.23 9.25 9.18
C GLU A 57 2.10 8.40 10.42
N GLY A 58 3.20 7.80 10.86
CA GLY A 58 3.19 6.89 11.99
C GLY A 58 3.14 5.42 11.60
N THR A 59 2.79 5.10 10.36
CA THR A 59 2.88 3.72 9.88
C THR A 59 4.33 3.26 9.93
N LYS A 60 4.59 2.11 10.55
CA LYS A 60 5.94 1.62 10.78
C LYS A 60 6.33 0.44 9.93
N SER A 61 5.39 -0.46 9.66
CA SER A 61 5.70 -1.67 8.90
C SER A 61 4.63 -2.01 7.89
N ILE A 62 5.07 -2.46 6.72
CA ILE A 62 4.21 -2.90 5.63
C ILE A 62 4.71 -4.27 5.22
N GLY A 63 3.83 -5.26 5.24
CA GLY A 63 4.18 -6.65 4.96
C GLY A 63 4.45 -6.93 3.50
N THR A 64 4.63 -8.22 3.20
CA THR A 64 4.95 -8.67 1.85
C THR A 64 3.69 -8.94 1.04
N LEU A 65 3.81 -8.91 -0.28
CA LEU A 65 2.72 -9.21 -1.22
C LEU A 65 1.49 -8.32 -1.04
N VAL A 66 1.65 -7.18 -0.39
CA VAL A 66 0.53 -6.29 -0.07
C VAL A 66 -0.15 -5.80 -1.34
N PHE A 67 0.62 -5.52 -2.38
CA PHE A 67 0.08 -4.99 -3.64
C PHE A 67 0.17 -5.96 -4.81
N TRP A 68 0.40 -7.23 -4.54
CA TRP A 68 0.43 -8.24 -5.60
C TRP A 68 -0.93 -8.34 -6.28
N GLY A 69 -0.95 -8.26 -7.59
CA GLY A 69 -2.21 -8.35 -8.34
C GLY A 69 -3.05 -7.09 -8.38
N THR A 70 -2.50 -5.96 -7.92
CA THR A 70 -3.21 -4.68 -7.96
C THR A 70 -2.96 -4.00 -9.31
N GLU A 71 -3.60 -4.52 -10.35
CA GLU A 71 -3.32 -4.10 -11.72
C GLU A 71 -3.67 -2.66 -12.04
N SER A 72 -4.58 -2.07 -11.28
CA SER A 72 -5.04 -0.70 -11.50
C SER A 72 -4.35 0.33 -10.62
N ILE A 73 -3.42 -0.08 -9.76
CA ILE A 73 -2.79 0.85 -8.81
C ILE A 73 -1.99 1.91 -9.55
N LYS A 74 -2.24 3.17 -9.23
CA LYS A 74 -1.57 4.31 -9.87
C LYS A 74 -0.60 4.99 -8.94
N SER A 75 -0.90 5.03 -7.66
CA SER A 75 -0.02 5.67 -6.69
C SER A 75 -0.11 5.02 -5.33
N ILE A 76 1.03 4.97 -4.65
CA ILE A 76 1.14 4.48 -3.29
C ILE A 76 1.96 5.53 -2.54
N THR A 77 1.40 6.08 -1.47
CA THR A 77 2.10 7.06 -0.64
C THR A 77 2.57 6.39 0.63
N ILE A 78 3.86 6.47 0.89
CA ILE A 78 4.49 5.80 2.03
C ILE A 78 5.28 6.84 2.82
N PRO A 79 4.94 7.07 4.09
CA PRO A 79 5.63 8.09 4.89
C PRO A 79 7.01 7.64 5.34
N ALA A 80 7.81 8.59 5.78
CA ALA A 80 9.17 8.32 6.25
C ALA A 80 9.19 7.44 7.49
N SER A 81 8.10 7.37 8.23
CA SER A 81 8.00 6.54 9.43
C SER A 81 8.09 5.06 9.14
N VAL A 82 7.82 4.62 7.91
CA VAL A 82 7.89 3.21 7.52
C VAL A 82 9.37 2.81 7.41
N THR A 83 9.80 1.93 8.32
CA THR A 83 11.17 1.43 8.33
C THR A 83 11.24 -0.07 8.06
N GLU A 84 10.12 -0.77 8.19
CA GLU A 84 10.07 -2.21 7.92
C GLU A 84 9.26 -2.46 6.66
N ILE A 85 9.96 -2.43 5.54
CA ILE A 85 9.39 -2.68 4.22
C ILE A 85 10.52 -3.29 3.39
N THR A 86 10.36 -4.53 2.95
CA THR A 86 11.43 -5.23 2.24
C THR A 86 11.01 -5.82 0.92
N ASP A 87 9.78 -6.31 0.83
CA ASP A 87 9.37 -7.13 -0.31
C ASP A 87 8.38 -6.44 -1.24
N LEU A 88 8.60 -5.17 -1.53
CA LEU A 88 7.88 -4.50 -2.60
C LEU A 88 8.09 -5.23 -3.93
N PHE A 89 9.15 -6.01 -4.01
CA PHE A 89 9.49 -6.74 -5.23
C PHE A 89 8.36 -7.61 -5.75
N TYR A 90 7.61 -8.21 -4.85
CA TYR A 90 6.61 -9.17 -5.27
C TYR A 90 5.39 -8.55 -5.91
N PHE A 91 5.10 -7.31 -5.62
CA PHE A 91 3.94 -6.72 -6.24
C PHE A 91 4.20 -6.14 -7.63
N VAL A 92 5.46 -5.95 -7.99
CA VAL A 92 5.81 -5.40 -9.31
C VAL A 92 5.40 -6.32 -10.44
N ASP A 93 5.46 -7.62 -10.20
CA ASP A 93 5.16 -8.60 -11.26
C ASP A 93 3.71 -8.54 -11.70
N ASN A 94 2.82 -8.08 -10.85
CA ASN A 94 1.38 -8.09 -11.12
C ASN A 94 0.71 -6.79 -10.75
N CYS A 95 1.43 -5.69 -10.83
CA CYS A 95 0.83 -4.38 -10.66
C CYS A 95 1.11 -3.53 -11.89
N ASN A 96 0.50 -2.35 -11.93
CA ASN A 96 0.73 -1.41 -13.01
C ASN A 96 2.21 -0.99 -13.00
N PRO A 97 2.95 -1.20 -14.10
CA PRO A 97 4.38 -0.82 -14.12
C PRO A 97 4.62 0.67 -14.01
N ASP A 98 3.59 1.49 -14.24
CA ASP A 98 3.71 2.94 -14.14
C ASP A 98 3.31 3.48 -12.77
N VAL A 99 3.16 2.61 -11.77
CA VAL A 99 2.79 3.03 -10.42
C VAL A 99 3.82 4.02 -9.88
N GLU A 100 3.32 5.07 -9.23
CA GLU A 100 4.17 6.09 -8.59
C GLU A 100 4.24 5.85 -7.10
N ILE A 101 5.45 5.82 -6.58
CA ILE A 101 5.67 5.70 -5.14
C ILE A 101 5.96 7.10 -4.61
N HIS A 102 5.01 7.66 -3.88
CA HIS A 102 5.15 8.98 -3.26
C HIS A 102 5.73 8.81 -1.87
N THR A 103 6.94 9.29 -1.66
CA THR A 103 7.62 9.10 -0.38
C THR A 103 8.67 10.19 -0.22
N PRO A 104 8.99 10.59 1.02
CA PRO A 104 10.00 11.62 1.24
C PRO A 104 11.39 11.18 0.80
N LYS A 105 12.18 12.12 0.38
CA LYS A 105 13.57 11.87 0.00
C LYS A 105 14.32 11.29 1.21
N GLY A 106 15.08 10.23 0.96
CA GLY A 106 15.86 9.58 2.01
C GLY A 106 15.12 8.54 2.82
N SER A 107 13.83 8.30 2.51
CA SER A 107 13.05 7.31 3.23
C SER A 107 13.45 5.88 2.86
N LYS A 108 13.09 4.92 3.72
CA LYS A 108 13.31 3.51 3.42
C LYS A 108 12.52 3.10 2.17
N ALA A 109 11.31 3.62 2.03
CA ALA A 109 10.49 3.31 0.87
C ALA A 109 11.13 3.81 -0.44
N GLU A 110 11.77 4.97 -0.41
CA GLU A 110 12.49 5.45 -1.58
C GLU A 110 13.62 4.49 -1.96
N GLU A 111 14.39 4.05 -0.98
CA GLU A 111 15.48 3.10 -1.22
C GLU A 111 14.97 1.82 -1.88
N VAL A 112 13.91 1.26 -1.33
CA VAL A 112 13.33 0.01 -1.84
C VAL A 112 12.75 0.21 -3.24
N ALA A 113 12.00 1.29 -3.44
CA ALA A 113 11.38 1.57 -4.74
C ALA A 113 12.41 1.78 -5.83
N LYS A 114 13.50 2.47 -5.54
CA LYS A 114 14.56 2.68 -6.52
C LYS A 114 15.29 1.39 -6.87
N ALA A 115 15.48 0.53 -5.87
CA ALA A 115 16.09 -0.78 -6.12
C ALA A 115 15.24 -1.62 -7.06
N MET A 116 13.93 -1.39 -7.09
CA MET A 116 12.99 -2.09 -7.95
C MET A 116 12.73 -1.35 -9.26
N GLN A 117 13.38 -0.22 -9.45
CA GLN A 117 13.21 0.60 -10.66
C GLN A 117 11.78 1.15 -10.81
N LEU A 118 11.11 1.38 -9.70
CA LEU A 118 9.80 2.01 -9.71
C LEU A 118 9.95 3.53 -9.73
N LYS A 119 8.90 4.19 -10.23
CA LYS A 119 8.88 5.65 -10.30
C LYS A 119 8.67 6.22 -8.91
N VAL A 120 9.59 7.07 -8.48
CA VAL A 120 9.53 7.71 -7.16
C VAL A 120 9.20 9.18 -7.33
N VAL A 121 8.27 9.67 -6.52
CA VAL A 121 7.90 11.08 -6.48
C VAL A 121 8.15 11.58 -5.06
N ASN A 122 9.03 12.58 -4.93
CA ASN A 122 9.34 13.20 -3.63
C ASN A 122 8.55 14.51 -3.55
N ASP A 123 7.44 14.45 -2.89
CA ASP A 123 6.58 15.63 -2.74
C ASP A 123 7.08 16.57 -1.65
#